data_bdc19e7b33eaa2204ceaa7fd4279913a
#
_entry.id   bdc19e7b33eaa2204ceaa7fd4279913a
#
_cell.length_a   1.000
_cell.length_b   1.000
_cell.length_c   1.000
_cell.angle_alpha   90.00
_cell.angle_beta   90.00
_cell.angle_gamma   90.00
#
_symmetry.space_group_name_H-M   'P 1'
#
loop_
_entity.id
_entity.type
_entity.pdbx_description
1 polymer ?
#
loop_
_entity_poly.entity_id
_entity_poly.type
_entity_poly.pdbx_seq_one_letter_code
_entity_poly.pdbx_strand_id
1 'polypeptide(L)'
;MGIPPYHWWRTVFFLIPALTVYTIVCGAASILSSFFDRNGYFAHGCARAWSWLILKTTGVEVDVIGLDKLTPGTTYVFVANHSSHYDTPVVFTHLPFQVRIIAKQALAMFPVLGWHLKRGGHLFVDRKDPDRTGILKRWRALVSQGLSLIVYPEGTRTVDGHVARFKAGSFLLAIQAGLPIVPLSIVGNRAVMPKGRLRTEPAHVSLIVHDPIQPPVLVEPTVHDAKDLAERVHDIVAAPIEHALDVVHG
;
A
#
# COMPACT_ATOMS: atom_id res chain seq x y z
N MET A 1 23.79 29.17 1.10
CA MET A 1 22.99 27.97 0.72
C MET A 1 23.85 27.12 -0.19
N GLY A 2 24.10 25.84 0.14
CA GLY A 2 24.88 24.94 -0.71
C GLY A 2 24.11 24.51 -1.96
N ILE A 3 24.83 24.11 -3.02
CA ILE A 3 24.24 23.54 -4.24
C ILE A 3 23.56 22.22 -3.87
N PRO A 4 22.27 22.01 -4.28
CA PRO A 4 21.58 20.76 -4.01
C PRO A 4 22.31 19.55 -4.62
N PRO A 5 22.28 18.37 -3.98
CA PRO A 5 22.94 17.17 -4.49
C PRO A 5 22.34 16.69 -5.82
N TYR A 6 23.11 15.94 -6.62
CA TYR A 6 22.71 15.42 -7.92
C TYR A 6 21.32 14.76 -7.90
N HIS A 7 21.02 13.92 -6.92
CA HIS A 7 19.71 13.24 -6.81
C HIS A 7 18.53 14.20 -6.62
N TRP A 8 18.74 15.39 -6.05
CA TRP A 8 17.70 16.42 -5.97
C TRP A 8 17.38 16.96 -7.37
N TRP A 9 18.41 17.32 -8.16
CA TRP A 9 18.25 17.81 -9.54
C TRP A 9 17.57 16.76 -10.42
N ARG A 10 18.04 15.50 -10.34
CA ARG A 10 17.42 14.35 -11.02
C ARG A 10 15.94 14.23 -10.63
N THR A 11 15.59 14.34 -9.36
CA THR A 11 14.22 14.23 -8.91
C THR A 11 13.34 15.34 -9.47
N VAL A 12 13.77 16.59 -9.34
CA VAL A 12 12.96 17.75 -9.74
C VAL A 12 12.78 17.86 -11.25
N PHE A 13 13.86 17.72 -12.01
CA PHE A 13 13.83 18.01 -13.44
C PHE A 13 13.61 16.80 -14.35
N PHE A 14 13.76 15.60 -13.83
CA PHE A 14 13.53 14.37 -14.60
C PHE A 14 12.46 13.49 -14.00
N LEU A 15 12.57 13.08 -12.73
CA LEU A 15 11.62 12.12 -12.16
C LEU A 15 10.22 12.70 -11.99
N ILE A 16 10.07 13.92 -11.45
CA ILE A 16 8.74 14.53 -11.28
C ILE A 16 8.03 14.71 -12.63
N PRO A 17 8.63 15.28 -13.69
CA PRO A 17 8.02 15.32 -15.01
C PRO A 17 7.65 13.94 -15.57
N ALA A 18 8.54 12.95 -15.47
CA ALA A 18 8.27 11.60 -15.94
C ALA A 18 7.09 10.95 -15.19
N LEU A 19 7.09 11.03 -13.87
CA LEU A 19 6.00 10.52 -13.03
C LEU A 19 4.66 11.21 -13.34
N THR A 20 4.70 12.52 -13.62
CA THR A 20 3.53 13.29 -14.02
C THR A 20 2.95 12.75 -15.34
N VAL A 21 3.80 12.53 -16.34
CA VAL A 21 3.39 11.95 -17.63
C VAL A 21 2.81 10.54 -17.41
N TYR A 22 3.47 9.68 -16.63
CA TYR A 22 2.96 8.33 -16.33
C TYR A 22 1.60 8.38 -15.64
N THR A 23 1.42 9.32 -14.70
CA THR A 23 0.15 9.48 -13.98
C THR A 23 -0.96 9.93 -14.93
N ILE A 24 -0.68 10.85 -15.84
CA ILE A 24 -1.66 11.32 -16.82
C ILE A 24 -2.03 10.19 -17.79
N VAL A 25 -1.05 9.51 -18.39
CA VAL A 25 -1.28 8.49 -19.40
C VAL A 25 -1.99 7.26 -18.80
N CYS A 26 -1.42 6.67 -17.75
CA CYS A 26 -2.01 5.48 -17.12
C CYS A 26 -3.36 5.81 -16.45
N GLY A 27 -3.48 6.99 -15.85
CA GLY A 27 -4.71 7.44 -15.23
C GLY A 27 -5.82 7.70 -16.25
N ALA A 28 -5.52 8.35 -17.38
CA ALA A 28 -6.48 8.56 -18.45
C ALA A 28 -6.94 7.22 -19.06
N ALA A 29 -6.01 6.31 -19.37
CA ALA A 29 -6.33 4.97 -19.87
C ALA A 29 -7.24 4.21 -18.89
N SER A 30 -6.94 4.26 -17.58
CA SER A 30 -7.76 3.66 -16.54
C SER A 30 -9.15 4.27 -16.44
N ILE A 31 -9.26 5.60 -16.53
CA ILE A 31 -10.55 6.29 -16.49
C ILE A 31 -11.39 5.93 -17.72
N LEU A 32 -10.79 5.91 -18.90
CA LEU A 32 -11.46 5.52 -20.14
C LEU A 32 -11.93 4.06 -20.06
N SER A 33 -11.10 3.15 -19.57
CA SER A 33 -11.48 1.74 -19.40
C SER A 33 -12.67 1.53 -18.49
N SER A 34 -12.87 2.40 -17.50
CA SER A 34 -13.97 2.28 -16.53
C SER A 34 -15.38 2.34 -17.14
N PHE A 35 -15.50 2.77 -18.40
CA PHE A 35 -16.76 2.71 -19.15
C PHE A 35 -17.08 1.32 -19.67
N PHE A 36 -16.08 0.44 -19.83
CA PHE A 36 -16.19 -0.89 -20.42
C PHE A 36 -15.82 -2.00 -19.44
N ASP A 37 -14.88 -1.73 -18.52
CA ASP A 37 -14.36 -2.69 -17.54
C ASP A 37 -14.98 -2.46 -16.16
N ARG A 38 -16.12 -3.07 -15.92
CA ARG A 38 -16.84 -2.95 -14.63
C ARG A 38 -16.08 -3.58 -13.46
N ASN A 39 -15.23 -4.58 -13.74
CA ASN A 39 -14.49 -5.30 -12.70
C ASN A 39 -13.15 -4.63 -12.37
N GLY A 40 -12.74 -3.63 -13.16
CA GLY A 40 -11.52 -2.85 -12.93
C GLY A 40 -10.22 -3.62 -13.16
N TYR A 41 -10.24 -4.68 -13.98
CA TYR A 41 -9.02 -5.44 -14.32
C TYR A 41 -8.04 -4.61 -15.12
N PHE A 42 -8.54 -3.90 -16.13
CA PHE A 42 -7.69 -3.02 -16.94
C PHE A 42 -7.20 -1.82 -16.13
N ALA A 43 -8.09 -1.22 -15.31
CA ALA A 43 -7.71 -0.13 -14.41
C ALA A 43 -6.60 -0.55 -13.45
N HIS A 44 -6.68 -1.78 -12.89
CA HIS A 44 -5.62 -2.35 -12.06
C HIS A 44 -4.34 -2.62 -12.86
N GLY A 45 -4.44 -3.09 -14.11
CA GLY A 45 -3.33 -3.23 -15.04
C GLY A 45 -2.61 -1.90 -15.29
N CYS A 46 -3.37 -0.81 -15.48
CA CYS A 46 -2.80 0.55 -15.59
C CYS A 46 -2.06 0.97 -14.31
N ALA A 47 -2.61 0.67 -13.14
CA ALA A 47 -1.95 0.96 -11.85
C ALA A 47 -0.65 0.14 -11.70
N ARG A 48 -0.63 -1.12 -12.11
CA ARG A 48 0.59 -1.96 -12.13
C ARG A 48 1.64 -1.42 -13.10
N ALA A 49 1.24 -1.07 -14.31
CA ALA A 49 2.14 -0.48 -15.31
C ALA A 49 2.73 0.85 -14.82
N TRP A 50 1.90 1.72 -14.25
CA TRP A 50 2.32 2.96 -13.62
C TRP A 50 3.33 2.72 -12.49
N SER A 51 3.05 1.77 -11.60
CA SER A 51 3.93 1.39 -10.49
C SER A 51 5.27 0.86 -11.00
N TRP A 52 5.26 -0.04 -11.98
CA TRP A 52 6.45 -0.58 -12.61
C TRP A 52 7.31 0.52 -13.28
N LEU A 53 6.69 1.43 -14.03
CA LEU A 53 7.38 2.58 -14.64
C LEU A 53 8.07 3.44 -13.59
N ILE A 54 7.41 3.70 -12.46
CA ILE A 54 8.00 4.46 -11.35
C ILE A 54 9.24 3.74 -10.82
N LEU A 55 9.14 2.47 -10.46
CA LEU A 55 10.26 1.71 -9.90
C LEU A 55 11.43 1.65 -10.87
N LYS A 56 11.18 1.35 -12.15
CA LYS A 56 12.21 1.31 -13.20
C LYS A 56 12.90 2.65 -13.40
N THR A 57 12.15 3.74 -13.53
CA THR A 57 12.69 5.08 -13.79
C THR A 57 13.48 5.62 -12.60
N THR A 58 13.10 5.25 -11.39
CA THR A 58 13.81 5.66 -10.17
C THR A 58 15.01 4.78 -9.86
N GLY A 59 15.13 3.60 -10.47
CA GLY A 59 16.21 2.64 -10.22
C GLY A 59 15.99 1.87 -8.92
N VAL A 60 14.73 1.56 -8.59
CA VAL A 60 14.39 0.71 -7.45
C VAL A 60 14.32 -0.73 -7.91
N GLU A 61 15.14 -1.57 -7.30
CA GLU A 61 15.15 -3.02 -7.48
C GLU A 61 14.42 -3.68 -6.33
N VAL A 62 13.58 -4.67 -6.62
CA VAL A 62 12.73 -5.29 -5.60
C VAL A 62 12.92 -6.80 -5.61
N ASP A 63 13.36 -7.33 -4.48
CA ASP A 63 13.38 -8.77 -4.21
C ASP A 63 12.08 -9.16 -3.51
N VAL A 64 11.43 -10.22 -4.01
CA VAL A 64 10.16 -10.70 -3.45
C VAL A 64 10.35 -12.08 -2.83
N ILE A 65 9.97 -12.23 -1.57
CA ILE A 65 10.14 -13.44 -0.78
C ILE A 65 8.78 -13.91 -0.28
N GLY A 66 8.47 -15.21 -0.42
CA GLY A 66 7.28 -15.84 0.18
C GLY A 66 5.98 -15.65 -0.60
N LEU A 67 6.00 -15.33 -1.89
CA LEU A 67 4.79 -15.30 -2.73
C LEU A 67 4.11 -16.67 -2.85
N ASP A 68 4.87 -17.75 -2.73
CA ASP A 68 4.42 -19.14 -2.75
C ASP A 68 3.47 -19.50 -1.60
N LYS A 69 3.47 -18.71 -0.52
CA LYS A 69 2.55 -18.84 0.62
C LYS A 69 1.12 -18.43 0.29
N LEU A 70 0.91 -17.73 -0.82
CA LEU A 70 -0.40 -17.20 -1.22
C LEU A 70 -1.12 -18.13 -2.17
N THR A 71 -2.39 -18.39 -1.89
CA THR A 71 -3.26 -19.19 -2.75
C THR A 71 -3.94 -18.30 -3.78
N PRO A 72 -3.75 -18.56 -5.09
CA PRO A 72 -4.46 -17.83 -6.15
C PRO A 72 -5.99 -17.91 -5.97
N GLY A 73 -6.68 -16.82 -6.28
CA GLY A 73 -8.14 -16.75 -6.16
C GLY A 73 -8.67 -16.49 -4.75
N THR A 74 -7.82 -16.52 -3.72
CA THR A 74 -8.21 -16.16 -2.36
C THR A 74 -8.23 -14.63 -2.19
N THR A 75 -9.23 -14.12 -1.49
CA THR A 75 -9.32 -12.71 -1.13
C THR A 75 -8.60 -12.46 0.20
N TYR A 76 -7.65 -11.55 0.20
CA TYR A 76 -6.81 -11.24 1.35
C TYR A 76 -6.94 -9.78 1.80
N VAL A 77 -6.63 -9.54 3.07
CA VAL A 77 -6.28 -8.23 3.60
C VAL A 77 -4.77 -8.18 3.77
N PHE A 78 -4.08 -7.54 2.85
CA PHE A 78 -2.65 -7.29 2.96
C PHE A 78 -2.38 -6.15 3.93
N VAL A 79 -1.48 -6.36 4.88
CA VAL A 79 -1.12 -5.38 5.92
C VAL A 79 0.37 -5.11 5.83
N ALA A 80 0.76 -3.87 5.50
CA ALA A 80 2.15 -3.49 5.32
C ALA A 80 2.56 -2.31 6.22
N ASN A 81 3.86 -2.22 6.52
CA ASN A 81 4.46 -1.01 7.06
C ASN A 81 4.43 0.14 6.03
N HIS A 82 4.57 1.37 6.51
CA HIS A 82 4.50 2.56 5.66
C HIS A 82 5.67 3.51 5.89
N SER A 83 6.69 3.43 5.05
CA SER A 83 7.93 4.18 5.18
C SER A 83 8.19 5.17 4.03
N SER A 84 7.61 4.91 2.84
CA SER A 84 7.87 5.69 1.63
C SER A 84 6.61 5.87 0.78
N HIS A 85 6.64 6.82 -0.14
CA HIS A 85 5.65 6.87 -1.24
C HIS A 85 5.78 5.68 -2.20
N TYR A 86 6.90 4.98 -2.17
CA TYR A 86 7.21 3.83 -3.01
C TYR A 86 6.62 2.51 -2.48
N ASP A 87 6.04 2.49 -1.27
CA ASP A 87 5.42 1.27 -0.71
C ASP A 87 4.29 0.77 -1.62
N THR A 88 3.42 1.67 -2.08
CA THR A 88 2.32 1.30 -2.99
C THR A 88 2.83 0.80 -4.35
N PRO A 89 3.74 1.48 -5.06
CA PRO A 89 4.38 0.95 -6.27
C PRO A 89 5.01 -0.43 -6.09
N VAL A 90 5.72 -0.68 -5.00
CA VAL A 90 6.32 -1.99 -4.71
C VAL A 90 5.24 -3.08 -4.64
N VAL A 91 4.18 -2.85 -3.87
CA VAL A 91 3.10 -3.82 -3.69
C VAL A 91 2.32 -4.04 -4.99
N PHE A 92 1.92 -2.98 -5.70
CA PHE A 92 1.14 -3.10 -6.93
C PHE A 92 1.89 -3.80 -8.07
N THR A 93 3.20 -3.59 -8.15
CA THR A 93 4.02 -4.25 -9.17
C THR A 93 4.15 -5.75 -8.92
N HIS A 94 4.32 -6.17 -7.66
CA HIS A 94 4.81 -7.52 -7.36
C HIS A 94 3.75 -8.46 -6.80
N LEU A 95 2.64 -7.98 -6.21
CA LEU A 95 1.56 -8.87 -5.80
C LEU A 95 0.70 -9.30 -7.00
N PRO A 96 0.50 -10.62 -7.20
CA PRO A 96 -0.31 -11.14 -8.31
C PRO A 96 -1.82 -11.11 -8.01
N PHE A 97 -2.27 -10.14 -7.22
CA PHE A 97 -3.66 -9.98 -6.80
C PHE A 97 -4.22 -8.65 -7.24
N GLN A 98 -5.52 -8.62 -7.53
CA GLN A 98 -6.22 -7.36 -7.75
C GLN A 98 -6.50 -6.72 -6.39
N VAL A 99 -5.74 -5.67 -6.04
CA VAL A 99 -5.83 -5.01 -4.74
C VAL A 99 -6.49 -3.63 -4.83
N ARG A 100 -7.17 -3.25 -3.74
CA ARG A 100 -7.68 -1.89 -3.52
C ARG A 100 -7.01 -1.29 -2.29
N ILE A 101 -6.69 0.00 -2.33
CA ILE A 101 -6.10 0.70 -1.19
C ILE A 101 -7.18 1.43 -0.37
N ILE A 102 -6.89 1.62 0.90
CA ILE A 102 -7.60 2.60 1.74
C ILE A 102 -6.81 3.91 1.68
N ALA A 103 -7.32 4.85 0.90
CA ALA A 103 -6.67 6.13 0.63
C ALA A 103 -7.18 7.24 1.57
N LYS A 104 -6.36 8.25 1.81
CA LYS A 104 -6.80 9.47 2.51
C LYS A 104 -7.81 10.23 1.64
N GLN A 105 -8.89 10.74 2.23
CA GLN A 105 -9.94 11.51 1.53
C GLN A 105 -9.38 12.65 0.67
N ALA A 106 -8.32 13.34 1.12
CA ALA A 106 -7.69 14.40 0.37
C ALA A 106 -7.16 13.96 -1.01
N LEU A 107 -6.80 12.68 -1.20
CA LEU A 107 -6.35 12.17 -2.51
C LEU A 107 -7.48 12.13 -3.55
N ALA A 108 -8.74 12.10 -3.11
CA ALA A 108 -9.89 12.16 -4.00
C ALA A 108 -10.01 13.47 -4.77
N MET A 109 -9.33 14.53 -4.31
CA MET A 109 -9.37 15.87 -4.91
C MET A 109 -8.30 16.06 -6.00
N PHE A 110 -7.28 15.18 -6.06
CA PHE A 110 -6.25 15.31 -7.09
C PHE A 110 -6.81 14.93 -8.46
N PRO A 111 -6.64 15.79 -9.48
CA PRO A 111 -7.04 15.46 -10.84
C PRO A 111 -6.37 14.17 -11.31
N VAL A 112 -7.00 13.42 -12.20
CA VAL A 112 -6.57 12.14 -12.76
C VAL A 112 -6.39 11.06 -11.69
N LEU A 113 -5.51 11.23 -10.71
CA LEU A 113 -5.27 10.26 -9.65
C LEU A 113 -6.54 10.03 -8.81
N GLY A 114 -7.19 11.08 -8.35
CA GLY A 114 -8.43 10.98 -7.55
C GLY A 114 -9.58 10.36 -8.34
N TRP A 115 -9.70 10.69 -9.63
CA TRP A 115 -10.72 10.10 -10.51
C TRP A 115 -10.42 8.61 -10.77
N HIS A 116 -9.16 8.24 -11.02
CA HIS A 116 -8.74 6.85 -11.14
C HIS A 116 -9.10 6.06 -9.88
N LEU A 117 -8.71 6.56 -8.69
CA LEU A 117 -8.99 5.89 -7.43
C LEU A 117 -10.50 5.73 -7.16
N LYS A 118 -11.31 6.75 -7.43
CA LYS A 118 -12.77 6.68 -7.28
C LYS A 118 -13.39 5.63 -8.21
N ARG A 119 -13.04 5.66 -9.49
CA ARG A 119 -13.58 4.75 -10.49
C ARG A 119 -13.01 3.33 -10.35
N GLY A 120 -11.77 3.21 -9.89
CA GLY A 120 -11.12 1.94 -9.59
C GLY A 120 -11.65 1.23 -8.33
N GLY A 121 -12.61 1.82 -7.61
CA GLY A 121 -13.22 1.22 -6.43
C GLY A 121 -12.34 1.26 -5.18
N HIS A 122 -11.35 2.16 -5.14
CA HIS A 122 -10.54 2.36 -3.93
C HIS A 122 -11.37 3.01 -2.81
N LEU A 123 -11.07 2.68 -1.57
CA LEU A 123 -11.76 3.22 -0.41
C LEU A 123 -11.13 4.54 0.03
N PHE A 124 -11.95 5.51 0.40
CA PHE A 124 -11.49 6.77 0.96
C PHE A 124 -11.92 6.88 2.41
N VAL A 125 -10.99 7.32 3.25
CA VAL A 125 -11.22 7.51 4.68
C VAL A 125 -10.84 8.92 5.08
N ASP A 126 -11.77 9.64 5.70
CA ASP A 126 -11.44 10.80 6.51
C ASP A 126 -10.95 10.32 7.87
N ARG A 127 -9.70 10.62 8.20
CA ARG A 127 -9.10 10.18 9.47
C ARG A 127 -9.60 11.00 10.66
N LYS A 128 -10.23 12.16 10.42
CA LYS A 128 -10.78 13.01 11.48
C LYS A 128 -12.20 12.61 11.85
N ASP A 129 -12.98 12.17 10.87
CA ASP A 129 -14.34 11.70 11.03
C ASP A 129 -14.59 10.46 10.15
N PRO A 130 -14.17 9.27 10.63
CA PRO A 130 -14.34 8.05 9.86
C PRO A 130 -15.80 7.57 9.89
N ASP A 131 -16.48 7.63 8.77
CA ASP A 131 -17.76 6.91 8.57
C ASP A 131 -17.50 5.40 8.57
N ARG A 132 -17.49 4.81 9.77
CA ARG A 132 -17.19 3.39 9.96
C ARG A 132 -18.21 2.47 9.28
N THR A 133 -19.47 2.86 9.31
CA THR A 133 -20.57 2.06 8.73
C THR A 133 -20.48 2.05 7.21
N GLY A 134 -20.29 3.20 6.60
CA GLY A 134 -20.15 3.31 5.15
C GLY A 134 -18.89 2.62 4.63
N ILE A 135 -17.78 2.70 5.38
CA ILE A 135 -16.52 2.00 5.03
C ILE A 135 -16.75 0.49 5.08
N LEU A 136 -17.35 -0.05 6.12
CA LEU A 136 -17.62 -1.49 6.26
C LEU A 136 -18.52 -2.01 5.13
N LYS A 137 -19.56 -1.26 4.77
CA LYS A 137 -20.46 -1.63 3.66
C LYS A 137 -19.69 -1.69 2.34
N ARG A 138 -18.86 -0.69 2.05
CA ARG A 138 -18.04 -0.66 0.82
C ARG A 138 -16.98 -1.76 0.83
N TRP A 139 -16.35 -2.01 1.97
CA TRP A 139 -15.40 -3.12 2.13
C TRP A 139 -16.04 -4.46 1.80
N ARG A 140 -17.20 -4.78 2.40
CA ARG A 140 -17.94 -6.02 2.10
C ARG A 140 -18.30 -6.15 0.63
N ALA A 141 -18.66 -5.04 -0.03
CA ALA A 141 -18.95 -5.04 -1.46
C ALA A 141 -17.70 -5.34 -2.33
N LEU A 142 -16.49 -4.93 -1.93
CA LEU A 142 -15.26 -5.29 -2.62
C LEU A 142 -14.91 -6.77 -2.41
N VAL A 143 -15.05 -7.25 -1.18
CA VAL A 143 -14.79 -8.64 -0.81
C VAL A 143 -15.70 -9.60 -1.57
N SER A 144 -16.99 -9.27 -1.69
CA SER A 144 -17.94 -10.10 -2.46
C SER A 144 -17.62 -10.17 -3.96
N GLN A 145 -16.78 -9.29 -4.47
CA GLN A 145 -16.24 -9.31 -5.83
C GLN A 145 -14.88 -10.02 -5.92
N GLY A 146 -14.39 -10.64 -4.85
CA GLY A 146 -13.08 -11.29 -4.80
C GLY A 146 -11.90 -10.30 -4.81
N LEU A 147 -12.13 -9.02 -4.48
CA LEU A 147 -11.09 -8.00 -4.48
C LEU A 147 -10.37 -7.94 -3.14
N SER A 148 -9.06 -8.14 -3.17
CA SER A 148 -8.19 -8.01 -2.00
C SER A 148 -7.96 -6.53 -1.63
N LEU A 149 -7.63 -6.28 -0.38
CA LEU A 149 -7.35 -4.95 0.12
C LEU A 149 -5.90 -4.85 0.60
N ILE A 150 -5.29 -3.68 0.44
CA ILE A 150 -4.05 -3.35 1.12
C ILE A 150 -4.26 -2.17 2.06
N VAL A 151 -3.73 -2.31 3.26
CA VAL A 151 -3.81 -1.30 4.32
C VAL A 151 -2.43 -1.02 4.90
N TYR A 152 -2.24 0.24 5.30
CA TYR A 152 -1.07 0.72 6.03
C TYR A 152 -1.56 1.20 7.40
N PRO A 153 -1.65 0.30 8.41
CA PRO A 153 -2.39 0.61 9.65
C PRO A 153 -1.69 1.61 10.58
N GLU A 154 -0.43 1.94 10.33
CA GLU A 154 0.25 3.07 10.96
C GLU A 154 -0.50 4.40 10.71
N GLY A 155 -1.14 4.51 9.57
CA GLY A 155 -1.93 5.67 9.18
C GLY A 155 -1.11 6.89 8.72
N THR A 156 0.21 6.83 8.80
CA THR A 156 1.16 7.82 8.26
C THR A 156 2.49 7.13 8.01
N ARG A 157 3.32 7.69 7.13
CA ARG A 157 4.69 7.18 6.94
C ARG A 157 5.52 7.46 8.18
N THR A 158 6.40 6.51 8.54
CA THR A 158 7.40 6.70 9.59
C THR A 158 8.42 7.79 9.23
N VAL A 159 9.06 8.37 10.21
CA VAL A 159 10.12 9.38 10.06
C VAL A 159 11.49 8.77 10.34
N ASP A 160 11.58 7.93 11.35
CA ASP A 160 12.81 7.32 11.87
C ASP A 160 13.15 5.98 11.19
N GLY A 161 12.17 5.28 10.66
CA GLY A 161 12.30 3.99 9.99
C GLY A 161 11.67 2.85 10.77
N HIS A 162 11.43 3.04 12.06
CA HIS A 162 10.73 2.05 12.90
C HIS A 162 9.26 1.92 12.52
N VAL A 163 8.70 0.74 12.70
CA VAL A 163 7.29 0.48 12.42
C VAL A 163 6.45 1.03 13.56
N ALA A 164 5.60 2.01 13.27
CA ALA A 164 4.70 2.58 14.27
C ALA A 164 3.56 1.61 14.62
N ARG A 165 3.02 1.76 15.83
CA ARG A 165 1.91 0.93 16.31
C ARG A 165 0.75 0.90 15.33
N PHE A 166 0.20 -0.30 15.09
CA PHE A 166 -0.91 -0.51 14.17
C PHE A 166 -2.26 -0.13 14.79
N LYS A 167 -3.08 0.57 14.02
CA LYS A 167 -4.44 0.95 14.41
C LYS A 167 -5.41 -0.21 14.21
N ALA A 168 -6.24 -0.48 15.21
CA ALA A 168 -7.16 -1.62 15.22
C ALA A 168 -8.27 -1.60 14.14
N GLY A 169 -8.56 -0.43 13.55
CA GLY A 169 -9.75 -0.28 12.68
C GLY A 169 -9.79 -1.22 11.47
N SER A 170 -8.69 -1.41 10.76
CA SER A 170 -8.61 -2.33 9.62
C SER A 170 -8.67 -3.80 10.05
N PHE A 171 -8.18 -4.12 11.22
CA PHE A 171 -8.22 -5.46 11.78
C PHE A 171 -9.63 -5.85 12.21
N LEU A 172 -10.37 -4.93 12.81
CA LEU A 172 -11.78 -5.15 13.13
C LEU A 172 -12.60 -5.44 11.87
N LEU A 173 -12.34 -4.69 10.77
CA LEU A 173 -13.01 -4.94 9.48
C LEU A 173 -12.63 -6.32 8.91
N ALA A 174 -11.37 -6.75 9.04
CA ALA A 174 -10.92 -8.06 8.58
C ALA A 174 -11.59 -9.20 9.38
N ILE A 175 -11.66 -9.07 10.71
CA ILE A 175 -12.37 -10.03 11.60
C ILE A 175 -13.84 -10.11 11.21
N GLN A 176 -14.52 -8.98 11.08
CA GLN A 176 -15.95 -8.92 10.72
C GLN A 176 -16.27 -9.48 9.33
N ALA A 177 -15.29 -9.49 8.43
CA ALA A 177 -15.41 -10.03 7.09
C ALA A 177 -14.91 -11.48 6.99
N GLY A 178 -14.29 -12.03 8.04
CA GLY A 178 -13.71 -13.37 8.05
C GLY A 178 -12.55 -13.54 7.05
N LEU A 179 -11.83 -12.45 6.74
CA LEU A 179 -10.78 -12.47 5.71
C LEU A 179 -9.41 -12.76 6.29
N PRO A 180 -8.64 -13.67 5.70
CA PRO A 180 -7.26 -13.89 6.08
C PRO A 180 -6.41 -12.63 5.86
N ILE A 181 -5.57 -12.34 6.86
CA ILE A 181 -4.63 -11.22 6.85
C ILE A 181 -3.27 -11.74 6.42
N VAL A 182 -2.66 -11.06 5.44
CA VAL A 182 -1.28 -11.35 5.01
C VAL A 182 -0.38 -10.19 5.45
N PRO A 183 0.49 -10.42 6.45
CA PRO A 183 1.50 -9.43 6.80
C PRO A 183 2.52 -9.28 5.67
N LEU A 184 2.90 -8.03 5.37
CA LEU A 184 3.92 -7.68 4.39
C LEU A 184 4.97 -6.80 5.05
N SER A 185 6.25 -7.16 4.95
CA SER A 185 7.35 -6.28 5.35
C SER A 185 8.03 -5.69 4.11
N ILE A 186 8.07 -4.35 4.03
CA ILE A 186 8.76 -3.61 2.97
C ILE A 186 10.02 -3.03 3.59
N VAL A 187 11.15 -3.68 3.33
CA VAL A 187 12.46 -3.35 3.91
C VAL A 187 13.27 -2.52 2.91
N GLY A 188 13.97 -1.49 3.38
CA GLY A 188 14.83 -0.64 2.54
C GLY A 188 14.11 0.51 1.81
N ASN A 189 12.80 0.50 1.71
CA ASN A 189 12.04 1.46 0.89
C ASN A 189 12.11 2.92 1.40
N ARG A 190 12.42 3.12 2.69
CA ARG A 190 12.66 4.45 3.26
C ARG A 190 13.84 5.16 2.60
N ALA A 191 14.88 4.43 2.20
CA ALA A 191 16.06 5.00 1.54
C ALA A 191 15.70 5.62 0.17
N VAL A 192 14.70 5.07 -0.53
CA VAL A 192 14.26 5.58 -1.84
C VAL A 192 13.77 7.03 -1.74
N MET A 193 12.85 7.30 -0.82
CA MET A 193 12.28 8.64 -0.62
C MET A 193 11.81 8.82 0.82
N PRO A 194 12.67 9.30 1.73
CA PRO A 194 12.31 9.57 3.11
C PRO A 194 11.17 10.59 3.24
N LYS A 195 10.36 10.46 4.27
CA LYS A 195 9.27 11.41 4.57
C LYS A 195 9.81 12.83 4.75
N GLY A 196 9.20 13.81 4.07
CA GLY A 196 9.58 15.22 4.17
C GLY A 196 10.76 15.64 3.28
N ARG A 197 11.33 14.73 2.50
CA ARG A 197 12.41 15.06 1.56
C ARG A 197 11.92 14.93 0.12
N LEU A 198 12.27 15.94 -0.70
CA LEU A 198 12.06 15.93 -2.16
C LEU A 198 13.36 15.45 -2.84
N ARG A 199 13.75 14.21 -2.55
CA ARG A 199 14.93 13.58 -3.11
C ARG A 199 14.64 12.09 -3.21
N THR A 200 14.81 11.53 -4.40
CA THR A 200 14.61 10.12 -4.68
C THR A 200 15.92 9.49 -5.09
N GLU A 201 16.26 8.38 -4.44
CA GLU A 201 17.50 7.65 -4.70
C GLU A 201 17.18 6.21 -5.17
N PRO A 202 18.02 5.64 -6.06
CA PRO A 202 18.00 4.22 -6.33
C PRO A 202 18.23 3.43 -5.03
N ALA A 203 17.54 2.31 -4.88
CA ALA A 203 17.74 1.44 -3.72
C ALA A 203 17.30 0.01 -4.01
N HIS A 204 17.84 -0.94 -3.25
CA HIS A 204 17.31 -2.29 -3.14
C HIS A 204 16.23 -2.34 -2.05
N VAL A 205 15.12 -2.99 -2.37
CA VAL A 205 13.96 -3.12 -1.50
C VAL A 205 13.57 -4.60 -1.43
N SER A 206 13.32 -5.11 -0.24
CA SER A 206 12.76 -6.45 -0.08
C SER A 206 11.29 -6.36 0.28
N LEU A 207 10.44 -7.05 -0.50
CA LEU A 207 9.03 -7.30 -0.19
C LEU A 207 8.91 -8.72 0.37
N ILE A 208 8.72 -8.82 1.68
CA ILE A 208 8.57 -10.11 2.37
C ILE A 208 7.08 -10.36 2.60
N VAL A 209 6.59 -11.45 2.03
CA VAL A 209 5.23 -11.96 2.25
C VAL A 209 5.28 -13.00 3.35
N HIS A 210 4.59 -12.75 4.45
CA HIS A 210 4.50 -13.68 5.57
C HIS A 210 3.30 -14.62 5.42
N ASP A 211 3.24 -15.64 6.29
CA ASP A 211 2.15 -16.60 6.28
C ASP A 211 0.79 -15.95 6.56
N PRO A 212 -0.26 -16.29 5.81
CA PRO A 212 -1.59 -15.77 6.07
C PRO A 212 -2.10 -16.13 7.46
N ILE A 213 -2.65 -15.16 8.16
CA ILE A 213 -3.23 -15.31 9.49
C ILE A 213 -4.75 -15.31 9.36
N GLN A 214 -5.39 -16.40 9.78
CA GLN A 214 -6.84 -16.45 9.87
C GLN A 214 -7.30 -15.61 11.06
N PRO A 215 -8.25 -14.68 10.88
CA PRO A 215 -8.82 -13.95 11.99
C PRO A 215 -9.67 -14.88 12.87
N PRO A 216 -9.86 -14.56 14.15
CA PRO A 216 -10.74 -15.33 15.01
C PRO A 216 -12.18 -15.27 14.50
N VAL A 217 -12.89 -16.39 14.59
CA VAL A 217 -14.34 -16.46 14.30
C VAL A 217 -15.10 -16.05 15.55
N LEU A 218 -15.63 -14.84 15.57
CA LEU A 218 -16.32 -14.25 16.72
C LEU A 218 -17.74 -13.83 16.31
N VAL A 219 -18.71 -14.04 17.21
CA VAL A 219 -20.10 -13.62 16.99
C VAL A 219 -20.18 -12.09 17.00
N GLU A 220 -19.54 -11.46 17.96
CA GLU A 220 -19.47 -10.00 18.11
C GLU A 220 -18.02 -9.55 18.32
N PRO A 221 -17.26 -9.29 17.22
CA PRO A 221 -15.88 -8.84 17.32
C PRO A 221 -15.79 -7.48 18.01
N THR A 222 -14.90 -7.38 18.97
CA THR A 222 -14.64 -6.15 19.75
C THR A 222 -13.41 -5.40 19.25
N VAL A 223 -13.24 -4.17 19.71
CA VAL A 223 -12.01 -3.41 19.47
C VAL A 223 -10.80 -4.05 20.15
N HIS A 224 -11.01 -4.82 21.23
CA HIS A 224 -9.95 -5.54 21.94
C HIS A 224 -9.39 -6.65 21.07
N ASP A 225 -10.24 -7.50 20.51
CA ASP A 225 -9.84 -8.57 19.59
C ASP A 225 -9.05 -8.04 18.39
N ALA A 226 -9.48 -6.88 17.88
CA ALA A 226 -8.79 -6.20 16.80
C ALA A 226 -7.43 -5.62 17.20
N LYS A 227 -7.24 -5.21 18.45
CA LYS A 227 -5.94 -4.75 18.98
C LYS A 227 -4.97 -5.90 19.14
N ASP A 228 -5.39 -7.02 19.68
CA ASP A 228 -4.53 -8.20 19.87
C ASP A 228 -4.04 -8.74 18.54
N LEU A 229 -4.94 -8.80 17.54
CA LEU A 229 -4.56 -9.17 16.18
C LEU A 229 -3.63 -8.15 15.54
N ALA A 230 -3.84 -6.85 15.78
CA ALA A 230 -2.99 -5.79 15.28
C ALA A 230 -1.57 -5.84 15.87
N GLU A 231 -1.42 -6.12 17.16
CA GLU A 231 -0.13 -6.28 17.83
C GLU A 231 0.62 -7.50 17.28
N ARG A 232 -0.05 -8.65 17.16
CA ARG A 232 0.55 -9.85 16.56
C ARG A 232 1.05 -9.62 15.13
N VAL A 233 0.26 -8.95 14.30
CA VAL A 233 0.64 -8.64 12.90
C VAL A 233 1.74 -7.59 12.85
N HIS A 234 1.71 -6.60 13.76
CA HIS A 234 2.76 -5.58 13.89
C HIS A 234 4.12 -6.23 14.14
N ASP A 235 4.22 -7.15 15.11
CA ASP A 235 5.48 -7.79 15.48
C ASP A 235 6.06 -8.60 14.31
N ILE A 236 5.22 -9.29 13.55
CA ILE A 236 5.65 -10.02 12.34
C ILE A 236 6.17 -9.06 11.27
N VAL A 237 5.48 -7.94 11.04
CA VAL A 237 5.88 -6.95 10.03
C VAL A 237 7.14 -6.20 10.46
N ALA A 238 7.26 -5.86 11.75
CA ALA A 238 8.37 -5.08 12.28
C ALA A 238 9.68 -5.86 12.33
N ALA A 239 9.65 -7.15 12.66
CA ALA A 239 10.85 -7.93 12.91
C ALA A 239 11.94 -7.84 11.82
N PRO A 240 11.67 -8.00 10.51
CA PRO A 240 12.70 -7.86 9.49
C PRO A 240 13.20 -6.43 9.31
N ILE A 241 12.38 -5.44 9.63
CA ILE A 241 12.71 -4.02 9.50
C ILE A 241 13.64 -3.58 10.62
N GLU A 242 13.30 -3.94 11.85
CA GLU A 242 14.13 -3.65 13.02
C GLU A 242 15.50 -4.34 12.89
N HIS A 243 15.53 -5.62 12.48
CA HIS A 243 16.78 -6.32 12.20
C HIS A 243 17.66 -5.59 11.16
N ALA A 244 17.05 -5.10 10.08
CA ALA A 244 17.78 -4.36 9.04
C ALA A 244 18.31 -3.00 9.56
N LEU A 245 17.59 -2.34 10.47
CA LEU A 245 18.04 -1.10 11.09
C LEU A 245 19.22 -1.34 12.05
N ASP A 246 19.18 -2.41 12.83
CA ASP A 246 20.27 -2.78 13.74
C ASP A 246 21.58 -3.07 12.99
N VAL A 247 21.51 -3.75 11.84
CA VAL A 247 22.69 -4.05 11.00
C VAL A 247 23.33 -2.79 10.41
N VAL A 248 22.54 -1.75 10.17
CA VAL A 248 23.05 -0.47 9.60
C VAL A 248 23.70 0.42 10.67
N HIS A 249 23.33 0.27 11.94
CA HIS A 249 23.79 1.13 13.05
C HIS A 249 24.84 0.46 13.95
N GLY A 250 25.11 -0.84 13.78
CA GLY A 250 26.17 -1.60 14.47
C GLY A 250 27.43 -1.72 13.62
#